data_506693683bc35ad051a176c8584d84cd
#
_entry.id   506693683bc35ad051a176c8584d84cd
#
_cell.length_a   1.000
_cell.length_b   1.000
_cell.length_c   1.000
_cell.angle_alpha   90.00
_cell.angle_beta   90.00
_cell.angle_gamma   90.00
#
_symmetry.space_group_name_H-M   'P 1'
#
loop_
_entity.id
_entity.type
_entity.pdbx_description
1 polymer ?
#
loop_
_entity_poly.entity_id
_entity_poly.type
_entity_poly.pdbx_seq_one_letter_code
_entity_poly.pdbx_strand_id
1 'polypeptide(L)'
;FLTGSDAAYRPMQKPGWNAVEILVKDPERLITKLDENLFRLIGPPAYLTSAENILAAQVLGPSGEVLYLTHMKEPELSLLKPKPAINTVGGTFIMVMGVQDLEETNNFVNSNFKHRLVGPFPFKIDILAKYRGDHPETRYPIMMMKMSGPFGFEFDEYVSEVEASNVSGGVELVSVSAETLAGEYDWSKFPKEAKC
;
A
#
# COMPACT_ATOMS: atom_id res chain seq x y z
N PHE A 1 18.84 6.41 2.04
CA PHE A 1 19.23 7.47 1.10
C PHE A 1 17.99 7.89 0.35
N LEU A 2 17.49 9.10 0.60
CA LEU A 2 16.41 9.68 -0.19
C LEU A 2 17.04 10.22 -1.49
N THR A 3 17.03 9.41 -2.52
CA THR A 3 17.22 9.90 -3.88
C THR A 3 15.87 10.42 -4.31
N GLY A 4 15.74 11.70 -4.65
CA GLY A 4 14.46 12.25 -5.10
C GLY A 4 13.85 11.40 -6.24
N SER A 5 12.52 11.47 -6.39
CA SER A 5 11.87 10.81 -7.53
C SER A 5 12.26 11.46 -8.85
N ASP A 6 12.32 10.69 -9.91
CA ASP A 6 12.40 11.21 -11.26
C ASP A 6 11.24 12.19 -11.53
N ALA A 7 11.50 13.29 -12.23
CA ALA A 7 10.47 14.28 -12.56
C ALA A 7 9.30 13.71 -13.37
N ALA A 8 9.53 12.63 -14.10
CA ALA A 8 8.50 11.90 -14.84
C ALA A 8 7.73 10.87 -13.99
N TYR A 9 8.18 10.59 -12.77
CA TYR A 9 7.50 9.63 -11.90
C TYR A 9 6.08 10.09 -11.57
N ARG A 10 5.15 9.17 -11.68
CA ARG A 10 3.76 9.35 -11.26
C ARG A 10 3.37 8.18 -10.34
N PRO A 11 2.97 8.45 -9.09
CA PRO A 11 2.58 7.39 -8.17
C PRO A 11 1.38 6.62 -8.70
N MET A 12 1.30 5.34 -8.36
CA MET A 12 0.16 4.46 -8.65
C MET A 12 -0.20 4.29 -10.14
N GLN A 13 0.74 4.56 -11.05
CA GLN A 13 0.51 4.38 -12.49
C GLN A 13 1.10 3.10 -13.06
N LYS A 14 1.98 2.42 -12.33
CA LYS A 14 2.59 1.15 -12.75
C LYS A 14 2.36 0.06 -11.71
N PRO A 15 2.33 -1.22 -12.10
CA PRO A 15 2.36 -2.32 -11.16
C PRO A 15 3.61 -2.29 -10.27
N GLY A 16 3.50 -2.85 -9.08
CA GLY A 16 4.57 -2.89 -8.08
C GLY A 16 4.17 -2.23 -6.77
N TRP A 17 5.13 -1.99 -5.90
CA TRP A 17 4.88 -1.33 -4.61
C TRP A 17 4.46 0.12 -4.82
N ASN A 18 3.31 0.50 -4.29
CA ASN A 18 2.71 1.80 -4.55
C ASN A 18 2.54 2.67 -3.32
N ALA A 19 2.24 2.08 -2.18
CA ALA A 19 1.99 2.84 -0.98
C ALA A 19 2.39 2.08 0.29
N VAL A 20 2.53 2.83 1.36
CA VAL A 20 2.78 2.36 2.72
C VAL A 20 1.67 2.87 3.60
N GLU A 21 0.96 1.99 4.31
CA GLU A 21 0.03 2.40 5.35
C GLU A 21 0.70 2.41 6.72
N ILE A 22 0.59 3.55 7.36
CA ILE A 22 1.18 3.83 8.66
C ILE A 22 0.06 4.15 9.65
N LEU A 23 0.01 3.45 10.75
CA LEU A 23 -0.89 3.81 11.83
C LEU A 23 -0.46 5.13 12.45
N VAL A 24 -1.42 6.03 12.63
CA VAL A 24 -1.22 7.31 13.28
C VAL A 24 -2.31 7.54 14.33
N LYS A 25 -2.01 8.35 15.32
CA LYS A 25 -2.96 8.64 16.39
C LYS A 25 -4.10 9.55 15.91
N ASP A 26 -3.78 10.49 15.02
CA ASP A 26 -4.68 11.52 14.54
C ASP A 26 -4.18 12.05 13.19
N PRO A 27 -4.76 11.59 12.05
CA PRO A 27 -4.35 12.03 10.73
C PRO A 27 -4.55 13.53 10.50
N GLU A 28 -5.68 14.09 10.99
CA GLU A 28 -6.01 15.51 10.79
C GLU A 28 -4.96 16.40 11.45
N ARG A 29 -4.59 16.07 12.67
CA ARG A 29 -3.56 16.81 13.41
C ARG A 29 -2.17 16.57 12.85
N LEU A 30 -1.88 15.36 12.33
CA LEU A 30 -0.56 15.06 11.79
C LEU A 30 -0.28 15.84 10.52
N ILE A 31 -1.21 15.91 9.57
CA ILE A 31 -1.00 16.63 8.32
C ILE A 31 -0.68 18.12 8.52
N THR A 32 -1.21 18.75 9.58
CA THR A 32 -0.89 20.16 9.88
C THR A 32 0.54 20.38 10.39
N LYS A 33 1.28 19.31 10.67
CA LYS A 33 2.66 19.33 11.19
C LYS A 33 3.70 18.87 10.18
N LEU A 34 3.27 18.35 9.03
CA LEU A 34 4.18 17.93 7.98
C LEU A 34 4.83 19.16 7.34
N ASP A 35 6.10 19.04 7.01
CA ASP A 35 6.80 20.05 6.23
C ASP A 35 6.29 20.04 4.79
N GLU A 36 5.60 21.10 4.38
CA GLU A 36 5.00 21.23 3.05
C GLU A 36 6.03 21.24 1.91
N ASN A 37 7.31 21.50 2.21
CA ASN A 37 8.38 21.39 1.23
C ASN A 37 8.79 19.94 0.96
N LEU A 38 8.50 19.03 1.90
CA LEU A 38 8.85 17.61 1.80
C LEU A 38 7.62 16.74 1.52
N PHE A 39 6.48 17.10 2.06
CA PHE A 39 5.25 16.30 1.97
C PHE A 39 4.13 17.09 1.30
N ARG A 40 3.45 16.47 0.37
CA ARG A 40 2.28 17.05 -0.29
C ARG A 40 1.03 16.27 0.06
N LEU A 41 0.04 16.95 0.63
CA LEU A 41 -1.28 16.35 0.83
C LEU A 41 -1.93 16.06 -0.53
N ILE A 42 -2.28 14.81 -0.78
CA ILE A 42 -2.88 14.34 -2.03
C ILE A 42 -4.30 13.81 -1.85
N GLY A 43 -4.62 13.31 -0.64
CA GLY A 43 -5.95 12.93 -0.21
C GLY A 43 -6.24 13.48 1.20
N PRO A 44 -7.22 14.39 1.35
CA PRO A 44 -7.57 14.90 2.67
C PRO A 44 -8.09 13.78 3.58
N PRO A 45 -8.07 13.95 4.92
CA PRO A 45 -8.64 12.99 5.84
C PRO A 45 -10.09 12.66 5.50
N ALA A 46 -10.36 11.38 5.32
CA ALA A 46 -11.70 10.87 5.00
C ALA A 46 -11.91 9.51 5.66
N TYR A 47 -13.16 9.23 6.02
CA TYR A 47 -13.54 7.90 6.48
C TYR A 47 -13.64 6.94 5.29
N LEU A 48 -12.97 5.79 5.40
CA LEU A 48 -12.94 4.76 4.34
C LEU A 48 -14.18 3.88 4.35
N THR A 49 -14.94 3.89 5.46
CA THR A 49 -16.14 3.07 5.63
C THR A 49 -17.30 3.90 6.15
N SER A 50 -18.52 3.47 5.85
CA SER A 50 -19.74 4.11 6.38
C SER A 50 -19.87 4.00 7.90
N ALA A 51 -19.16 3.08 8.53
CA ALA A 51 -19.11 2.94 9.99
C ALA A 51 -18.19 3.97 10.67
N GLU A 52 -17.49 4.79 9.89
CA GLU A 52 -16.57 5.83 10.38
C GLU A 52 -15.53 5.31 11.41
N ASN A 53 -15.07 4.08 11.21
CA ASN A 53 -14.11 3.43 12.11
C ASN A 53 -12.66 3.52 11.61
N ILE A 54 -12.44 3.88 10.35
CA ILE A 54 -11.12 4.04 9.73
C ILE A 54 -11.05 5.42 9.08
N LEU A 55 -10.23 6.29 9.63
CA LEU A 55 -9.95 7.62 9.09
C LEU A 55 -8.56 7.61 8.47
N ALA A 56 -8.44 7.97 7.20
CA ALA A 56 -7.17 7.98 6.50
C ALA A 56 -6.95 9.29 5.74
N ALA A 57 -5.69 9.71 5.66
CA ALA A 57 -5.22 10.77 4.78
C ALA A 57 -4.09 10.22 3.92
N GLN A 58 -3.94 10.75 2.70
CA GLN A 58 -2.83 10.37 1.82
C GLN A 58 -1.89 11.55 1.60
N VAL A 59 -0.61 11.29 1.75
CA VAL A 59 0.45 12.25 1.47
C VAL A 59 1.47 11.64 0.51
N LEU A 60 2.02 12.50 -0.32
CA LEU A 60 3.17 12.16 -1.17
C LEU A 60 4.43 12.63 -0.46
N GLY A 61 5.35 11.73 -0.23
CA GLY A 61 6.65 12.04 0.37
C GLY A 61 7.70 12.49 -0.64
N PRO A 62 8.90 12.85 -0.15
CA PRO A 62 9.94 13.51 -0.95
C PRO A 62 10.54 12.63 -2.06
N SER A 63 10.43 11.31 -1.96
CA SER A 63 10.89 10.38 -3.01
C SER A 63 9.74 9.87 -3.90
N GLY A 64 8.55 10.49 -3.80
CA GLY A 64 7.36 10.07 -4.56
C GLY A 64 6.58 8.93 -3.92
N GLU A 65 6.96 8.49 -2.73
CA GLU A 65 6.23 7.48 -1.98
C GLU A 65 4.86 7.98 -1.52
N VAL A 66 3.84 7.16 -1.70
CA VAL A 66 2.50 7.42 -1.16
C VAL A 66 2.41 6.83 0.25
N LEU A 67 2.06 7.66 1.20
CA LEU A 67 1.85 7.26 2.58
C LEU A 67 0.37 7.42 2.94
N TYR A 68 -0.26 6.36 3.38
CA TYR A 68 -1.59 6.39 4.00
C TYR A 68 -1.41 6.55 5.50
N LEU A 69 -1.86 7.67 6.03
CA LEU A 69 -1.82 8.00 7.46
C LEU A 69 -3.16 7.59 8.05
N THR A 70 -3.20 6.40 8.65
CA THR A 70 -4.44 5.73 9.00
C THR A 70 -4.64 5.67 10.51
N HIS A 71 -5.83 6.08 10.95
CA HIS A 71 -6.33 5.88 12.31
C HIS A 71 -7.49 4.89 12.32
N MET A 72 -7.44 3.92 13.22
CA MET A 72 -8.53 2.96 13.47
C MET A 72 -9.07 3.15 14.88
N LYS A 73 -10.40 3.30 15.00
CA LYS A 73 -11.05 3.38 16.33
C LYS A 73 -11.04 2.03 17.04
N GLU A 74 -11.25 0.95 16.29
CA GLU A 74 -11.37 -0.42 16.79
C GLU A 74 -10.48 -1.36 15.97
N PRO A 75 -9.14 -1.24 16.11
CA PRO A 75 -8.21 -2.02 15.29
C PRO A 75 -8.31 -3.54 15.52
N GLU A 76 -8.82 -3.97 16.68
CA GLU A 76 -9.05 -5.38 17.01
C GLU A 76 -10.13 -6.03 16.15
N LEU A 77 -11.03 -5.25 15.55
CA LEU A 77 -12.07 -5.75 14.64
C LEU A 77 -11.56 -5.90 13.19
N SER A 78 -10.39 -5.33 12.88
CA SER A 78 -9.81 -5.47 11.54
C SER A 78 -9.22 -6.86 11.30
N LEU A 79 -9.08 -7.24 10.02
CA LEU A 79 -8.44 -8.50 9.63
C LEU A 79 -7.02 -8.64 10.22
N LEU A 80 -6.26 -7.55 10.22
CA LEU A 80 -4.85 -7.52 10.63
C LEU A 80 -4.68 -7.34 12.14
N LYS A 81 -5.67 -6.74 12.82
CA LYS A 81 -5.62 -6.40 14.25
C LYS A 81 -4.34 -5.67 14.64
N PRO A 82 -4.02 -4.55 13.98
CA PRO A 82 -2.80 -3.82 14.26
C PRO A 82 -2.84 -3.18 15.65
N LYS A 83 -1.67 -2.98 16.24
CA LYS A 83 -1.59 -2.26 17.52
C LYS A 83 -1.82 -0.77 17.28
N PRO A 84 -2.70 -0.13 18.08
CA PRO A 84 -2.94 1.32 17.94
C PRO A 84 -1.64 2.13 18.08
N ALA A 85 -1.58 3.26 17.40
CA ALA A 85 -0.47 4.19 17.57
C ALA A 85 -0.48 4.81 18.97
N ILE A 86 0.53 4.52 19.75
CA ILE A 86 0.71 5.12 21.09
C ILE A 86 1.19 6.57 20.94
N ASN A 87 2.15 6.78 20.04
CA ASN A 87 2.71 8.08 19.70
C ASN A 87 1.96 8.69 18.52
N THR A 88 2.32 9.91 18.12
CA THR A 88 1.75 10.59 16.94
C THR A 88 1.80 9.72 15.69
N VAL A 89 2.94 9.03 15.48
CA VAL A 89 3.15 8.05 14.41
C VAL A 89 3.41 6.70 15.06
N GLY A 90 2.72 5.67 14.60
CA GLY A 90 2.88 4.28 15.01
C GLY A 90 3.75 3.50 14.02
N GLY A 91 3.40 2.24 13.81
CA GLY A 91 4.10 1.35 12.88
C GLY A 91 3.42 1.26 11.51
N THR A 92 4.19 0.86 10.51
CA THR A 92 3.66 0.35 9.25
C THR A 92 2.89 -0.94 9.51
N PHE A 93 1.72 -1.08 8.91
CA PHE A 93 0.90 -2.28 9.07
C PHE A 93 0.37 -2.86 7.75
N ILE A 94 0.40 -2.09 6.66
CA ILE A 94 0.11 -2.56 5.31
C ILE A 94 1.16 -2.00 4.35
N MET A 95 1.59 -2.85 3.41
CA MET A 95 2.28 -2.45 2.20
C MET A 95 1.35 -2.70 1.02
N VAL A 96 1.13 -1.69 0.19
CA VAL A 96 0.20 -1.74 -0.94
C VAL A 96 0.95 -1.98 -2.24
N MET A 97 0.52 -2.98 -2.98
CA MET A 97 1.04 -3.34 -4.29
C MET A 97 -0.05 -3.19 -5.34
N GLY A 98 0.23 -2.44 -6.40
CA GLY A 98 -0.60 -2.44 -7.60
C GLY A 98 -0.33 -3.67 -8.47
N VAL A 99 -1.39 -4.33 -8.90
CA VAL A 99 -1.32 -5.50 -9.77
C VAL A 99 -2.22 -5.33 -10.99
N GLN A 100 -1.90 -6.05 -12.06
CA GLN A 100 -2.71 -6.02 -13.28
C GLN A 100 -3.87 -7.01 -13.26
N ASP A 101 -3.71 -8.10 -12.50
CA ASP A 101 -4.66 -9.20 -12.42
C ASP A 101 -4.60 -9.82 -11.03
N LEU A 102 -5.68 -9.69 -10.26
CA LEU A 102 -5.79 -10.27 -8.93
C LEU A 102 -5.96 -11.79 -8.95
N GLU A 103 -6.55 -12.36 -9.98
CA GLU A 103 -6.68 -13.82 -10.10
C GLU A 103 -5.32 -14.47 -10.34
N GLU A 104 -4.53 -13.92 -11.24
CA GLU A 104 -3.15 -14.37 -11.47
C GLU A 104 -2.31 -14.20 -10.21
N THR A 105 -2.41 -13.05 -9.54
CA THR A 105 -1.71 -12.77 -8.28
C THR A 105 -2.11 -13.76 -7.18
N ASN A 106 -3.41 -14.06 -7.05
CA ASN A 106 -3.90 -15.03 -6.07
C ASN A 106 -3.39 -16.45 -6.37
N ASN A 107 -3.38 -16.84 -7.63
CA ASN A 107 -2.86 -18.14 -8.06
C ASN A 107 -1.34 -18.24 -7.77
N PHE A 108 -0.59 -17.17 -8.02
CA PHE A 108 0.83 -17.12 -7.69
C PHE A 108 1.07 -17.25 -6.19
N VAL A 109 0.35 -16.48 -5.37
CA VAL A 109 0.47 -16.52 -3.91
C VAL A 109 0.11 -17.90 -3.37
N ASN A 110 -1.01 -18.48 -3.79
CA ASN A 110 -1.44 -19.80 -3.33
C ASN A 110 -0.47 -20.93 -3.73
N SER A 111 0.23 -20.78 -4.87
CA SER A 111 1.16 -21.78 -5.37
C SER A 111 2.56 -21.69 -4.74
N ASN A 112 2.94 -20.52 -4.24
CA ASN A 112 4.31 -20.26 -3.81
C ASN A 112 4.43 -19.88 -2.32
N PHE A 113 3.33 -19.52 -1.66
CA PHE A 113 3.34 -19.12 -0.25
C PHE A 113 2.29 -19.91 0.54
N LYS A 114 2.51 -20.04 1.86
CA LYS A 114 1.52 -20.62 2.77
C LYS A 114 0.40 -19.62 3.17
N HIS A 115 0.41 -18.46 2.58
CA HIS A 115 -0.58 -17.42 2.83
C HIS A 115 -1.67 -17.45 1.76
N ARG A 116 -2.85 -16.95 2.13
CA ARG A 116 -3.99 -16.83 1.21
C ARG A 116 -4.42 -15.38 1.13
N LEU A 117 -4.85 -14.98 -0.06
CA LEU A 117 -5.50 -13.71 -0.24
C LEU A 117 -6.97 -13.79 0.22
N VAL A 118 -7.45 -12.72 0.81
CA VAL A 118 -8.85 -12.53 1.22
C VAL A 118 -9.43 -11.39 0.38
N GLY A 119 -10.57 -11.60 -0.21
CA GLY A 119 -11.23 -10.69 -1.15
C GLY A 119 -11.70 -11.42 -2.40
N PRO A 120 -11.94 -10.74 -3.55
CA PRO A 120 -11.76 -9.30 -3.69
C PRO A 120 -12.83 -8.46 -2.98
N PHE A 121 -12.42 -7.28 -2.53
CA PHE A 121 -13.32 -6.27 -1.95
C PHE A 121 -13.32 -5.04 -2.86
N PRO A 122 -14.47 -4.45 -3.19
CA PRO A 122 -14.55 -3.26 -4.03
C PRO A 122 -14.36 -2.00 -3.16
N PHE A 123 -13.16 -1.39 -3.20
CA PHE A 123 -12.87 -0.17 -2.46
C PHE A 123 -12.79 1.06 -3.36
N LYS A 124 -13.23 2.19 -2.83
CA LYS A 124 -13.04 3.49 -3.45
C LYS A 124 -11.65 4.00 -3.04
N ILE A 125 -10.79 4.24 -4.02
CA ILE A 125 -9.44 4.73 -3.82
C ILE A 125 -9.30 6.07 -4.55
N ASP A 126 -9.64 7.16 -3.85
CA ASP A 126 -9.74 8.50 -4.43
C ASP A 126 -8.46 8.95 -5.13
N ILE A 127 -7.31 8.66 -4.51
CA ILE A 127 -6.01 9.01 -5.09
C ILE A 127 -5.75 8.25 -6.39
N LEU A 128 -6.11 6.98 -6.46
CA LEU A 128 -5.95 6.16 -7.66
C LEU A 128 -6.85 6.69 -8.78
N ALA A 129 -8.13 6.93 -8.50
CA ALA A 129 -9.06 7.52 -9.45
C ALA A 129 -8.55 8.87 -10.00
N LYS A 130 -8.06 9.73 -9.11
CA LYS A 130 -7.51 11.03 -9.47
C LYS A 130 -6.30 10.93 -10.41
N TYR A 131 -5.32 10.05 -10.10
CA TYR A 131 -4.11 9.92 -10.91
C TYR A 131 -4.36 9.21 -12.24
N ARG A 132 -5.38 8.35 -12.30
CA ARG A 132 -5.78 7.66 -13.53
C ARG A 132 -6.73 8.47 -14.38
N GLY A 133 -7.36 9.50 -13.82
CA GLY A 133 -8.45 10.23 -14.48
C GLY A 133 -9.77 9.45 -14.55
N ASP A 134 -9.93 8.46 -13.66
CA ASP A 134 -11.15 7.68 -13.55
C ASP A 134 -12.25 8.47 -12.82
N HIS A 135 -13.50 8.01 -12.94
CA HIS A 135 -14.60 8.65 -12.23
C HIS A 135 -14.38 8.57 -10.69
N PRO A 136 -14.68 9.61 -9.91
CA PRO A 136 -14.45 9.61 -8.44
C PRO A 136 -15.14 8.48 -7.69
N GLU A 137 -16.22 7.91 -8.23
CA GLU A 137 -16.93 6.78 -7.62
C GLU A 137 -16.43 5.41 -8.11
N THR A 138 -15.36 5.38 -8.89
CA THR A 138 -14.75 4.11 -9.34
C THR A 138 -14.30 3.30 -8.14
N ARG A 139 -14.63 2.00 -8.18
CA ARG A 139 -14.21 1.04 -7.18
C ARG A 139 -13.22 0.08 -7.80
N TYR A 140 -12.12 -0.10 -7.11
CA TYR A 140 -11.05 -1.02 -7.50
C TYR A 140 -11.17 -2.29 -6.67
N PRO A 141 -11.05 -3.47 -7.27
CA PRO A 141 -10.98 -4.70 -6.50
C PRO A 141 -9.64 -4.76 -5.78
N ILE A 142 -9.69 -5.07 -4.50
CA ILE A 142 -8.49 -5.28 -3.68
C ILE A 142 -8.53 -6.65 -3.00
N MET A 143 -7.38 -7.23 -2.78
CA MET A 143 -7.22 -8.42 -1.94
C MET A 143 -6.18 -8.18 -0.85
N MET A 144 -6.38 -8.82 0.29
CA MET A 144 -5.49 -8.69 1.45
C MET A 144 -4.79 -10.01 1.75
N MET A 145 -3.50 -9.96 2.01
CA MET A 145 -2.72 -11.07 2.54
C MET A 145 -2.29 -10.76 3.98
N LYS A 146 -2.84 -11.50 4.94
CA LYS A 146 -2.41 -11.37 6.33
C LYS A 146 -1.11 -12.13 6.54
N MET A 147 -0.12 -11.46 7.10
CA MET A 147 1.14 -12.05 7.54
C MET A 147 1.03 -12.59 8.97
N SER A 148 2.08 -13.20 9.50
CA SER A 148 2.12 -13.82 10.83
C SER A 148 2.06 -12.85 12.02
N GLY A 149 1.93 -11.56 11.78
CA GLY A 149 1.79 -10.51 12.79
C GLY A 149 0.61 -9.59 12.49
N PRO A 150 0.54 -8.44 13.14
CA PRO A 150 -0.45 -7.40 12.86
C PRO A 150 -0.06 -6.58 11.61
N PHE A 151 0.30 -7.28 10.54
CA PHE A 151 0.84 -6.74 9.31
C PHE A 151 0.32 -7.52 8.12
N GLY A 152 0.13 -6.85 6.97
CA GLY A 152 -0.31 -7.48 5.75
C GLY A 152 0.18 -6.78 4.49
N PHE A 153 -0.09 -7.44 3.37
CA PHE A 153 0.01 -6.85 2.04
C PHE A 153 -1.39 -6.63 1.49
N GLU A 154 -1.59 -5.50 0.83
CA GLU A 154 -2.76 -5.19 0.03
C GLU A 154 -2.37 -5.22 -1.44
N PHE A 155 -3.22 -5.82 -2.25
CA PHE A 155 -3.06 -5.92 -3.70
C PHE A 155 -4.24 -5.21 -4.34
N ASP A 156 -3.96 -4.12 -5.03
CA ASP A 156 -4.96 -3.30 -5.72
C ASP A 156 -4.92 -3.62 -7.21
N GLU A 157 -6.03 -4.08 -7.77
CA GLU A 157 -6.10 -4.31 -9.22
C GLU A 157 -6.44 -3.03 -9.95
N TYR A 158 -5.56 -2.66 -10.85
CA TYR A 158 -5.85 -1.67 -11.86
C TYR A 158 -5.04 -1.94 -13.13
N VAL A 159 -5.71 -1.84 -14.24
CA VAL A 159 -5.07 -1.99 -15.54
C VAL A 159 -4.12 -0.80 -15.75
N SER A 160 -2.86 -1.09 -15.96
CA SER A 160 -1.88 -0.07 -16.33
C SER A 160 -1.63 -0.16 -17.83
N GLU A 161 -1.96 0.89 -18.57
CA GLU A 161 -1.54 1.03 -19.97
C GLU A 161 -0.12 1.58 -20.10
N VAL A 162 0.51 1.90 -18.96
CA VAL A 162 1.85 2.49 -18.96
C VAL A 162 2.85 1.38 -19.17
N GLU A 163 3.54 1.40 -20.30
CA GLU A 163 4.75 0.61 -20.52
C GLU A 163 5.71 0.81 -19.35
N ALA A 164 6.40 -0.26 -18.95
CA ALA A 164 7.41 -0.20 -17.90
C ALA A 164 8.43 0.89 -18.20
N SER A 165 8.19 2.07 -17.66
CA SER A 165 9.12 3.18 -17.79
C SER A 165 10.26 2.97 -16.80
N ASN A 166 11.50 3.22 -17.24
CA ASN A 166 12.69 3.22 -16.38
C ASN A 166 12.71 4.42 -15.41
N VAL A 167 11.54 4.87 -14.96
CA VAL A 167 11.36 6.02 -14.09
C VAL A 167 11.39 5.55 -12.65
N SER A 168 12.35 6.04 -11.87
CA SER A 168 12.52 5.76 -10.44
C SER A 168 11.67 6.68 -9.57
N GLY A 169 11.14 6.15 -8.50
CA GLY A 169 10.41 6.89 -7.47
C GLY A 169 9.45 6.02 -6.68
N GLY A 170 9.03 6.51 -5.53
CA GLY A 170 8.12 5.80 -4.65
C GLY A 170 8.78 4.66 -3.87
N VAL A 171 8.01 3.62 -3.60
CA VAL A 171 8.50 2.42 -2.90
C VAL A 171 9.01 1.41 -3.93
N GLU A 172 10.31 1.18 -3.95
CA GLU A 172 10.92 0.26 -4.93
C GLU A 172 11.19 -1.14 -4.36
N LEU A 173 11.42 -1.22 -3.04
CA LEU A 173 11.75 -2.48 -2.37
C LEU A 173 11.04 -2.57 -1.02
N VAL A 174 10.45 -3.70 -0.75
CA VAL A 174 9.90 -4.07 0.56
C VAL A 174 10.63 -5.31 1.06
N SER A 175 11.26 -5.19 2.23
CA SER A 175 11.94 -6.29 2.90
C SER A 175 11.14 -6.72 4.13
N VAL A 176 10.91 -8.00 4.27
CA VAL A 176 10.28 -8.60 5.46
C VAL A 176 11.23 -9.60 6.09
N SER A 177 11.33 -9.57 7.43
CA SER A 177 12.05 -10.63 8.13
C SER A 177 11.11 -11.81 8.35
N ALA A 178 11.59 -13.02 8.10
CA ALA A 178 10.87 -14.23 8.40
C ALA A 178 11.83 -15.26 9.01
N GLU A 179 11.44 -15.78 10.17
CA GLU A 179 12.26 -16.78 10.87
C GLU A 179 12.32 -18.14 10.15
N THR A 180 11.45 -18.37 9.16
CA THR A 180 11.23 -19.68 8.53
C THR A 180 11.34 -19.70 7.01
N LEU A 181 11.89 -18.68 6.37
CA LEU A 181 12.01 -18.64 4.90
C LEU A 181 13.10 -19.55 4.34
N ALA A 182 14.08 -19.95 5.15
CA ALA A 182 15.19 -20.78 4.71
C ALA A 182 14.76 -22.24 4.58
N GLY A 183 14.18 -22.63 3.45
CA GLY A 183 13.90 -24.02 3.09
C GLY A 183 12.56 -24.32 2.46
N GLU A 184 11.63 -23.35 2.46
CA GLU A 184 10.27 -23.58 1.95
C GLU A 184 9.97 -22.89 0.61
N TYR A 185 10.87 -22.06 0.09
CA TYR A 185 10.66 -21.31 -1.14
C TYR A 185 11.61 -21.77 -2.24
N ASP A 186 11.03 -22.12 -3.36
CA ASP A 186 11.78 -22.38 -4.58
C ASP A 186 12.11 -21.04 -5.27
N TRP A 187 13.21 -20.46 -4.87
CA TRP A 187 13.72 -19.21 -5.44
C TRP A 187 14.00 -19.27 -6.94
N SER A 188 14.06 -20.48 -7.54
CA SER A 188 14.26 -20.62 -8.98
C SER A 188 13.04 -20.16 -9.78
N LYS A 189 11.87 -20.10 -9.14
CA LYS A 189 10.61 -19.66 -9.75
C LYS A 189 10.45 -18.13 -9.78
N PHE A 190 11.26 -17.40 -9.01
CA PHE A 190 11.21 -15.93 -9.08
C PHE A 190 11.93 -15.44 -10.33
N PRO A 191 11.41 -14.37 -10.98
CA PRO A 191 12.10 -13.74 -12.10
C PRO A 191 13.54 -13.40 -11.72
N LYS A 192 14.48 -13.60 -12.65
CA LYS A 192 15.91 -13.34 -12.39
C LYS A 192 16.17 -11.87 -12.00
N GLU A 193 15.33 -10.99 -12.46
CA GLU A 193 15.34 -9.55 -12.15
C GLU A 193 14.89 -9.23 -10.71
N ALA A 194 14.23 -10.14 -10.02
CA ALA A 194 13.88 -10.03 -8.60
C ALA A 194 14.98 -10.53 -7.65
N LYS A 195 16.12 -10.97 -8.19
CA LYS A 195 17.28 -11.38 -7.41
C LYS A 195 18.19 -10.15 -7.23
N CYS A 196 17.92 -9.37 -6.19
CA CYS A 196 18.88 -8.41 -5.66
C CYS A 196 19.98 -9.09 -4.87
#